data_7a5f86d89b3a82297bf0af9ab0fa4922
#
_entry.id   7a5f86d89b3a82297bf0af9ab0fa4922
#
_cell.length_a   1.000
_cell.length_b   1.000
_cell.length_c   1.000
_cell.angle_alpha   90.00
_cell.angle_beta   90.00
_cell.angle_gamma   90.00
#
_symmetry.space_group_name_H-M   'P 1'
#
loop_
_entity.id
_entity.type
_entity.pdbx_description
1 polymer ?
#
loop_
_entity_poly.entity_id
_entity_poly.type
_entity_poly.pdbx_seq_one_letter_code
_entity_poly.pdbx_strand_id
1 'polypeptide(L)'
;MGGVHPEENKISTEAVIEQMPLPAQVVVLMNQHLGAPATPIVAKGDKVRVGQLIAEAQTFMCANIHSPVSGTVAKIDTCRDFTGMAKPAIYIDVEGDDWVEDIDRTPTIVRECNLEPKEIVAKLKEKGIVGLGGATFPAHIKYSVPEGKKAEYLIINAVECEPYLTSDHRVMLEHAEEICIGVSILRKALGVPNAYIGIECNKPEPIRVMTQMAKGFEGIIVEPLKMKYPQGAEKQLINAITGRRVPSGKLPIDVGCVVSNVGTAFAVYEAIQKNKPLIENILTVTGKKLPSQHNYQCRIGISYNDIIKQSIGELPATTGKVISGGPMMGKAISNLDAPTTKGASSVLVMDEAEALRHPESNCIRCGKCMHACPMGLEPYLFSAFVKNGRFDDAKQHNILDCIECGCCFFSCPAHKPLLDEIRLGKNKVRAMMAPKK
;
A
#
# COMPACT_ATOMS: atom_id res chain seq x y z
N MET A 1 -9.86 21.18 -5.26
CA MET A 1 -9.51 21.44 -6.67
C MET A 1 -8.72 20.26 -7.18
N GLY A 2 -8.60 20.08 -8.49
CA GLY A 2 -7.92 18.93 -9.09
C GLY A 2 -8.68 17.61 -8.94
N GLY A 3 -8.04 16.50 -9.37
CA GLY A 3 -8.61 15.16 -9.38
C GLY A 3 -9.44 14.86 -10.64
N VAL A 4 -9.80 13.59 -10.78
CA VAL A 4 -10.53 13.03 -11.91
C VAL A 4 -11.60 12.05 -11.43
N HIS A 5 -12.46 11.58 -12.32
CA HIS A 5 -13.48 10.57 -12.06
C HIS A 5 -13.31 9.41 -13.07
N PRO A 6 -12.36 8.50 -12.85
CA PRO A 6 -12.27 7.28 -13.66
C PRO A 6 -13.46 6.36 -13.40
N GLU A 7 -13.75 5.46 -14.33
CA GLU A 7 -14.71 4.36 -14.10
C GLU A 7 -14.23 3.53 -12.91
N GLU A 8 -15.11 3.26 -11.96
CA GLU A 8 -14.74 2.60 -10.70
C GLU A 8 -14.38 1.13 -10.88
N ASN A 9 -15.13 0.44 -11.73
CA ASN A 9 -14.95 -1.00 -12.04
C ASN A 9 -14.73 -1.88 -10.78
N LYS A 10 -15.46 -1.60 -9.69
CA LYS A 10 -15.39 -2.35 -8.43
C LYS A 10 -16.07 -3.72 -8.52
N ILE A 11 -15.72 -4.49 -9.54
CA ILE A 11 -16.41 -5.73 -9.94
C ILE A 11 -16.17 -6.93 -9.00
N SER A 12 -15.27 -6.78 -8.03
CA SER A 12 -14.96 -7.79 -6.99
C SER A 12 -15.53 -7.46 -5.60
N THR A 13 -16.45 -6.48 -5.49
CA THR A 13 -17.03 -6.07 -4.19
C THR A 13 -17.72 -7.20 -3.44
N GLU A 14 -18.41 -8.10 -4.16
CA GLU A 14 -19.14 -9.22 -3.56
C GLU A 14 -18.24 -10.43 -3.26
N ALA A 15 -17.00 -10.45 -3.78
CA ALA A 15 -16.06 -11.54 -3.54
C ALA A 15 -15.52 -11.45 -2.10
N VAL A 16 -15.93 -12.39 -1.24
CA VAL A 16 -15.45 -12.50 0.13
C VAL A 16 -13.95 -12.77 0.19
N ILE A 17 -13.32 -12.53 1.34
CA ILE A 17 -11.91 -12.83 1.53
C ILE A 17 -11.74 -14.35 1.65
N GLU A 18 -10.98 -14.92 0.73
CA GLU A 18 -10.62 -16.34 0.71
C GLU A 18 -9.16 -16.53 1.10
N GLN A 19 -8.83 -17.67 1.71
CA GLN A 19 -7.45 -18.02 2.01
C GLN A 19 -6.75 -18.50 0.74
N MET A 20 -5.65 -17.84 0.33
CA MET A 20 -4.84 -18.32 -0.79
C MET A 20 -4.09 -19.60 -0.42
N PRO A 21 -4.19 -20.68 -1.23
CA PRO A 21 -3.39 -21.89 -1.02
C PRO A 21 -1.89 -21.61 -1.03
N LEU A 22 -1.14 -22.35 -0.21
CA LEU A 22 0.31 -22.21 -0.16
C LEU A 22 0.96 -22.86 -1.38
N PRO A 23 1.94 -22.19 -2.02
CA PRO A 23 2.74 -22.80 -3.11
C PRO A 23 3.80 -23.71 -2.55
N ALA A 24 4.52 -24.45 -3.39
CA ALA A 24 5.64 -25.29 -2.98
C ALA A 24 6.85 -24.50 -2.47
N GLN A 25 7.02 -23.25 -2.90
CA GLN A 25 8.11 -22.37 -2.48
C GLN A 25 7.60 -20.94 -2.40
N VAL A 26 8.10 -20.17 -1.44
CA VAL A 26 7.93 -18.71 -1.37
C VAL A 26 9.28 -18.01 -1.45
N VAL A 27 9.27 -16.76 -1.95
CA VAL A 27 10.46 -15.93 -2.06
C VAL A 27 10.25 -14.63 -1.31
N VAL A 28 10.98 -14.43 -0.23
CA VAL A 28 10.81 -13.29 0.66
C VAL A 28 11.87 -12.25 0.36
N LEU A 29 11.49 -11.12 -0.26
CA LEU A 29 12.40 -10.03 -0.57
C LEU A 29 12.84 -9.30 0.70
N MET A 30 14.09 -8.86 0.75
CA MET A 30 14.60 -8.04 1.87
C MET A 30 14.17 -6.58 1.77
N ASN A 31 13.77 -6.12 0.59
CA ASN A 31 13.26 -4.77 0.32
C ASN A 31 11.73 -4.79 0.21
N GLN A 32 11.02 -4.78 1.35
CA GLN A 32 9.55 -4.82 1.37
C GLN A 32 8.91 -3.51 1.87
N HIS A 33 9.73 -2.47 2.07
CA HIS A 33 9.29 -1.19 2.63
C HIS A 33 10.19 -0.06 2.14
N LEU A 34 9.77 1.18 2.38
CA LEU A 34 10.61 2.35 2.15
C LEU A 34 11.74 2.39 3.19
N GLY A 35 12.97 2.53 2.71
CA GLY A 35 14.17 2.56 3.56
C GLY A 35 15.20 1.51 3.17
N ALA A 36 16.10 1.19 4.10
CA ALA A 36 17.14 0.18 3.89
C ALA A 36 16.54 -1.24 3.89
N PRO A 37 17.13 -2.19 3.14
CA PRO A 37 16.72 -3.58 3.22
C PRO A 37 16.99 -4.15 4.61
N ALA A 38 16.17 -5.13 5.04
CA ALA A 38 16.45 -5.91 6.22
C ALA A 38 17.61 -6.89 5.96
N THR A 39 18.32 -7.26 7.03
CA THR A 39 19.46 -8.18 6.95
C THR A 39 19.01 -9.59 7.35
N PRO A 40 19.20 -10.63 6.50
CA PRO A 40 18.91 -12.01 6.87
C PRO A 40 19.66 -12.44 8.12
N ILE A 41 18.95 -13.17 9.01
CA ILE A 41 19.51 -13.77 10.23
C ILE A 41 19.44 -15.30 10.21
N VAL A 42 18.96 -15.86 9.11
CA VAL A 42 18.90 -17.31 8.84
C VAL A 42 19.89 -17.70 7.76
N ALA A 43 20.22 -18.99 7.67
CA ALA A 43 21.14 -19.54 6.69
C ALA A 43 20.45 -20.64 5.86
N LYS A 44 21.08 -21.01 4.73
CA LYS A 44 20.64 -22.16 3.91
C LYS A 44 20.58 -23.44 4.78
N GLY A 45 19.47 -24.14 4.71
CA GLY A 45 19.21 -25.38 5.45
C GLY A 45 18.48 -25.17 6.78
N ASP A 46 18.35 -23.93 7.26
CA ASP A 46 17.61 -23.66 8.49
C ASP A 46 16.12 -23.98 8.31
N LYS A 47 15.54 -24.62 9.33
CA LYS A 47 14.09 -24.78 9.45
C LYS A 47 13.48 -23.52 10.02
N VAL A 48 12.39 -23.05 9.43
CA VAL A 48 11.65 -21.88 9.88
C VAL A 48 10.18 -22.20 10.09
N ARG A 49 9.56 -21.49 11.03
CA ARG A 49 8.11 -21.57 11.31
C ARG A 49 7.40 -20.32 10.83
N VAL A 50 6.10 -20.41 10.61
CA VAL A 50 5.24 -19.24 10.30
C VAL A 50 5.34 -18.23 11.45
N GLY A 51 5.66 -16.98 11.12
CA GLY A 51 5.81 -15.90 12.10
C GLY A 51 7.19 -15.77 12.73
N GLN A 52 8.12 -16.70 12.47
CA GLN A 52 9.51 -16.60 12.95
C GLN A 52 10.24 -15.42 12.29
N LEU A 53 11.01 -14.64 13.06
CA LEU A 53 11.87 -13.59 12.52
C LEU A 53 12.97 -14.22 11.65
N ILE A 54 13.09 -13.77 10.39
CA ILE A 54 14.07 -14.27 9.42
C ILE A 54 15.03 -13.19 8.88
N ALA A 55 14.63 -11.91 9.02
CA ALA A 55 15.52 -10.80 8.72
C ALA A 55 15.23 -9.61 9.62
N GLU A 56 16.28 -8.95 10.07
CA GLU A 56 16.24 -7.90 11.09
C GLU A 56 16.51 -6.50 10.51
N ALA A 57 15.80 -5.52 11.05
CA ALA A 57 15.97 -4.09 10.74
C ALA A 57 17.21 -3.53 11.45
N GLN A 58 18.29 -3.27 10.69
CA GLN A 58 19.55 -2.74 11.21
C GLN A 58 19.60 -1.21 11.30
N THR A 59 18.65 -0.51 10.68
CA THR A 59 18.61 0.95 10.64
C THR A 59 17.28 1.48 11.17
N PHE A 60 17.22 2.78 11.47
CA PHE A 60 15.98 3.42 11.93
C PHE A 60 14.86 3.28 10.89
N MET A 61 15.16 3.53 9.60
CA MET A 61 14.19 3.40 8.51
C MET A 61 14.28 1.99 7.90
N CYS A 62 13.84 1.00 8.65
CA CYS A 62 13.77 -0.40 8.25
C CYS A 62 12.69 -1.10 9.06
N ALA A 63 12.18 -2.22 8.59
CA ALA A 63 11.20 -3.06 9.28
C ALA A 63 11.64 -4.52 9.27
N ASN A 64 11.38 -5.22 10.35
CA ASN A 64 11.62 -6.66 10.48
C ASN A 64 10.83 -7.46 9.45
N ILE A 65 11.37 -8.61 9.06
CA ILE A 65 10.72 -9.55 8.15
C ILE A 65 10.62 -10.90 8.83
N HIS A 66 9.41 -11.46 8.82
CA HIS A 66 9.10 -12.76 9.42
C HIS A 66 8.78 -13.76 8.33
N SER A 67 9.01 -15.04 8.61
CA SER A 67 8.65 -16.10 7.68
C SER A 67 7.14 -16.18 7.50
N PRO A 68 6.64 -16.10 6.26
CA PRO A 68 5.21 -16.26 5.98
C PRO A 68 4.77 -17.72 5.98
N VAL A 69 5.70 -18.67 6.00
CA VAL A 69 5.47 -20.10 5.88
C VAL A 69 6.36 -20.89 6.84
N SER A 70 6.03 -22.15 7.11
CA SER A 70 6.96 -23.11 7.67
C SER A 70 7.69 -23.87 6.56
N GLY A 71 8.92 -24.29 6.82
CA GLY A 71 9.71 -25.02 5.84
C GLY A 71 11.21 -24.88 6.01
N THR A 72 11.94 -25.12 4.92
CA THR A 72 13.41 -25.07 4.89
C THR A 72 13.90 -23.90 4.03
N VAL A 73 14.86 -23.13 4.55
CA VAL A 73 15.56 -22.10 3.75
C VAL A 73 16.39 -22.80 2.65
N ALA A 74 15.90 -22.75 1.42
CA ALA A 74 16.57 -23.39 0.28
C ALA A 74 17.85 -22.67 -0.13
N LYS A 75 17.79 -21.32 -0.14
CA LYS A 75 18.94 -20.44 -0.44
C LYS A 75 18.66 -18.99 -0.05
N ILE A 76 19.74 -18.22 0.08
CA ILE A 76 19.71 -16.75 0.12
C ILE A 76 20.42 -16.26 -1.11
N ASP A 77 19.71 -15.51 -1.96
CA ASP A 77 20.20 -15.10 -3.28
C ASP A 77 19.47 -13.83 -3.74
N THR A 78 19.70 -13.39 -4.97
CA THR A 78 18.92 -12.32 -5.58
C THR A 78 17.67 -12.86 -6.27
N CYS A 79 16.58 -12.08 -6.20
CA CYS A 79 15.37 -12.28 -6.99
C CYS A 79 15.01 -11.01 -7.74
N ARG A 80 14.44 -11.11 -8.93
CA ARG A 80 13.87 -9.96 -9.61
C ARG A 80 12.49 -9.64 -9.02
N ASP A 81 12.31 -8.40 -8.59
CA ASP A 81 11.00 -7.91 -8.18
C ASP A 81 10.07 -7.74 -9.42
N PHE A 82 8.81 -7.43 -9.19
CA PHE A 82 7.81 -7.27 -10.27
C PHE A 82 8.15 -6.14 -11.25
N THR A 83 9.07 -5.23 -10.92
CA THR A 83 9.59 -4.20 -11.83
C THR A 83 10.83 -4.65 -12.61
N GLY A 84 11.32 -5.88 -12.39
CA GLY A 84 12.50 -6.46 -13.02
C GLY A 84 13.83 -6.14 -12.32
N MET A 85 13.81 -5.42 -11.21
CA MET A 85 15.01 -5.06 -10.45
C MET A 85 15.47 -6.21 -9.56
N ALA A 86 16.76 -6.55 -9.58
CA ALA A 86 17.36 -7.54 -8.70
C ALA A 86 17.37 -7.05 -7.25
N LYS A 87 16.89 -7.88 -6.33
CA LYS A 87 16.79 -7.60 -4.88
C LYS A 87 17.26 -8.82 -4.09
N PRO A 88 17.93 -8.63 -2.93
CA PRO A 88 18.22 -9.74 -2.02
C PRO A 88 16.94 -10.42 -1.55
N ALA A 89 16.96 -11.76 -1.49
CA ALA A 89 15.80 -12.58 -1.13
C ALA A 89 16.19 -13.85 -0.38
N ILE A 90 15.26 -14.34 0.45
CA ILE A 90 15.31 -15.67 1.08
C ILE A 90 14.29 -16.54 0.34
N TYR A 91 14.72 -17.72 -0.12
CA TYR A 91 13.88 -18.75 -0.74
C TYR A 91 13.56 -19.80 0.31
N ILE A 92 12.29 -20.11 0.49
CA ILE A 92 11.82 -21.08 1.50
C ILE A 92 10.99 -22.14 0.79
N ASP A 93 11.44 -23.39 0.82
CA ASP A 93 10.63 -24.54 0.41
C ASP A 93 9.59 -24.81 1.51
N VAL A 94 8.32 -24.82 1.11
CA VAL A 94 7.20 -24.86 2.05
C VAL A 94 6.98 -26.29 2.55
N GLU A 95 6.90 -26.45 3.86
CA GLU A 95 6.64 -27.72 4.52
C GLU A 95 5.61 -27.51 5.66
N GLY A 96 4.39 -27.96 5.43
CA GLY A 96 3.30 -27.81 6.40
C GLY A 96 2.82 -26.38 6.61
N ASP A 97 2.21 -26.09 7.75
CA ASP A 97 1.78 -24.76 8.23
C ASP A 97 2.00 -24.69 9.75
N ASP A 98 3.26 -24.89 10.18
CA ASP A 98 3.66 -24.89 11.58
C ASP A 98 3.97 -23.47 12.05
N TRP A 99 3.22 -22.98 13.03
CA TRP A 99 3.31 -21.61 13.54
C TRP A 99 4.17 -21.53 14.80
N VAL A 100 4.80 -20.40 15.03
CA VAL A 100 5.41 -20.13 16.33
C VAL A 100 4.32 -20.11 17.42
N GLU A 101 4.65 -20.63 18.61
CA GLU A 101 3.67 -20.96 19.65
C GLU A 101 3.02 -19.71 20.29
N ASP A 102 3.69 -18.57 20.25
CA ASP A 102 3.25 -17.32 20.88
C ASP A 102 2.25 -16.50 20.02
N ILE A 103 1.91 -16.98 18.83
CA ILE A 103 0.88 -16.38 17.98
C ILE A 103 -0.50 -16.96 18.34
N ASP A 104 -1.41 -16.09 18.78
CA ASP A 104 -2.79 -16.48 19.05
C ASP A 104 -3.60 -16.61 17.75
N ARG A 105 -3.93 -17.85 17.39
CA ARG A 105 -4.73 -18.22 16.21
C ARG A 105 -6.22 -18.44 16.53
N THR A 106 -6.63 -18.21 17.77
CA THR A 106 -8.04 -18.37 18.14
C THR A 106 -8.92 -17.31 17.50
N PRO A 107 -10.18 -17.60 17.21
CA PRO A 107 -11.11 -16.60 16.68
C PRO A 107 -11.58 -15.58 17.73
N THR A 108 -11.14 -15.73 19.00
CA THR A 108 -11.56 -14.85 20.09
C THR A 108 -11.04 -13.43 19.88
N ILE A 109 -11.95 -12.45 19.84
CA ILE A 109 -11.58 -11.04 19.71
C ILE A 109 -11.15 -10.49 21.07
N VAL A 110 -9.96 -9.88 21.13
CA VAL A 110 -9.42 -9.23 22.33
C VAL A 110 -9.51 -7.73 22.15
N ARG A 111 -10.37 -7.06 22.93
CA ARG A 111 -10.63 -5.61 22.80
C ARG A 111 -9.64 -4.74 23.56
N GLU A 112 -9.24 -5.15 24.76
CA GLU A 112 -8.43 -4.35 25.65
C GLU A 112 -6.96 -4.41 25.29
N CYS A 113 -6.31 -3.26 25.19
CA CYS A 113 -4.87 -3.14 25.02
C CYS A 113 -4.25 -2.54 26.28
N ASN A 114 -3.49 -3.34 27.03
CA ASN A 114 -2.83 -2.95 28.27
C ASN A 114 -1.43 -2.35 28.06
N LEU A 115 -0.91 -2.38 26.83
CA LEU A 115 0.41 -1.84 26.52
C LEU A 115 0.43 -0.31 26.60
N GLU A 116 1.52 0.22 27.10
CA GLU A 116 1.79 1.66 27.08
C GLU A 116 2.15 2.15 25.65
N PRO A 117 1.99 3.46 25.34
CA PRO A 117 2.25 3.99 23.99
C PRO A 117 3.62 3.60 23.42
N LYS A 118 4.67 3.64 24.24
CA LYS A 118 6.03 3.24 23.79
C LYS A 118 6.15 1.74 23.50
N GLU A 119 5.45 0.92 24.27
CA GLU A 119 5.41 -0.54 24.06
C GLU A 119 4.67 -0.89 22.78
N ILE A 120 3.55 -0.19 22.49
CA ILE A 120 2.83 -0.34 21.21
C ILE A 120 3.79 -0.07 20.05
N VAL A 121 4.50 1.06 20.05
CA VAL A 121 5.45 1.41 18.99
C VAL A 121 6.57 0.39 18.86
N ALA A 122 7.12 -0.10 19.97
CA ALA A 122 8.15 -1.15 19.98
C ALA A 122 7.62 -2.45 19.37
N LYS A 123 6.38 -2.84 19.70
CA LYS A 123 5.72 -4.03 19.16
C LYS A 123 5.46 -3.92 17.66
N LEU A 124 5.05 -2.74 17.15
CA LEU A 124 4.90 -2.49 15.72
C LEU A 124 6.23 -2.69 14.97
N LYS A 125 7.35 -2.26 15.55
CA LYS A 125 8.69 -2.51 15.00
C LYS A 125 9.04 -3.98 15.02
N GLU A 126 8.85 -4.64 16.18
CA GLU A 126 9.09 -6.07 16.38
C GLU A 126 8.35 -6.90 15.34
N LYS A 127 7.04 -6.68 15.17
CA LYS A 127 6.18 -7.43 14.26
C LYS A 127 6.27 -6.98 12.78
N GLY A 128 7.17 -6.05 12.48
CA GLY A 128 7.46 -5.62 11.12
C GLY A 128 6.29 -4.95 10.41
N ILE A 129 5.45 -4.21 11.15
CA ILE A 129 4.28 -3.53 10.59
C ILE A 129 4.72 -2.36 9.73
N VAL A 130 4.17 -2.30 8.51
CA VAL A 130 4.36 -1.21 7.56
C VAL A 130 3.02 -0.67 7.10
N GLY A 131 3.01 0.53 6.53
CA GLY A 131 1.80 1.11 5.95
C GLY A 131 1.36 0.32 4.71
N LEU A 132 0.14 -0.21 4.73
CA LEU A 132 -0.50 -0.88 3.60
C LEU A 132 -1.23 0.17 2.73
N GLY A 133 -1.48 -0.14 1.47
CA GLY A 133 -2.17 0.77 0.55
C GLY A 133 -1.34 1.97 0.05
N GLY A 134 0.00 1.93 0.16
CA GLY A 134 0.87 3.03 -0.27
C GLY A 134 2.34 2.66 -0.37
N ALA A 135 3.22 3.56 0.09
CA ALA A 135 4.68 3.42 -0.03
C ALA A 135 5.32 2.43 0.97
N THR A 136 4.54 1.64 1.70
CA THR A 136 5.03 0.68 2.71
C THR A 136 5.98 1.31 3.74
N PHE A 137 5.64 2.50 4.24
CA PHE A 137 6.44 3.21 5.23
C PHE A 137 6.39 2.46 6.57
N PRO A 138 7.54 2.23 7.27
CA PRO A 138 7.56 1.52 8.54
C PRO A 138 6.67 2.20 9.59
N ALA A 139 5.69 1.45 10.14
CA ALA A 139 4.65 2.02 11.00
C ALA A 139 5.24 2.60 12.30
N HIS A 140 6.20 1.92 12.92
CA HIS A 140 6.82 2.40 14.17
C HIS A 140 7.39 3.82 14.05
N ILE A 141 7.91 4.23 12.87
CA ILE A 141 8.41 5.59 12.63
C ILE A 141 7.26 6.58 12.59
N LYS A 142 6.17 6.22 11.91
CA LYS A 142 4.99 7.07 11.77
C LYS A 142 4.34 7.38 13.14
N TYR A 143 4.41 6.44 14.07
CA TYR A 143 3.87 6.57 15.43
C TYR A 143 4.90 7.04 16.47
N SER A 144 6.17 7.18 16.10
CA SER A 144 7.20 7.86 16.89
C SER A 144 7.19 9.36 16.59
N VAL A 145 6.32 10.12 17.27
CA VAL A 145 6.19 11.56 17.04
C VAL A 145 7.51 12.24 17.41
N PRO A 146 8.15 13.01 16.49
CA PRO A 146 9.40 13.70 16.78
C PRO A 146 9.25 14.72 17.89
N GLU A 147 10.33 14.96 18.66
CA GLU A 147 10.37 15.99 19.69
C GLU A 147 10.00 17.38 19.12
N GLY A 148 9.20 18.13 19.84
CA GLY A 148 8.68 19.43 19.43
C GLY A 148 7.51 19.36 18.42
N LYS A 149 7.06 18.15 18.02
CA LYS A 149 5.84 17.94 17.24
C LYS A 149 4.74 17.34 18.11
N LYS A 150 3.50 17.56 17.71
CA LYS A 150 2.33 16.97 18.38
C LYS A 150 1.36 16.41 17.34
N ALA A 151 0.91 15.19 17.56
CA ALA A 151 -0.22 14.65 16.83
C ALA A 151 -1.52 15.21 17.44
N GLU A 152 -2.46 15.60 16.59
CA GLU A 152 -3.79 16.10 16.96
C GLU A 152 -4.88 15.25 16.29
N TYR A 153 -4.59 14.71 15.12
CA TYR A 153 -5.50 13.93 14.31
C TYR A 153 -4.88 12.59 13.93
N LEU A 154 -5.55 11.50 14.25
CA LEU A 154 -5.33 10.21 13.60
C LEU A 154 -6.38 10.06 12.50
N ILE A 155 -5.95 9.82 11.26
CA ILE A 155 -6.82 9.65 10.11
C ILE A 155 -6.58 8.25 9.55
N ILE A 156 -7.64 7.47 9.47
CA ILE A 156 -7.62 6.14 8.85
C ILE A 156 -8.17 6.27 7.43
N ASN A 157 -7.29 5.99 6.49
CA ASN A 157 -7.58 5.98 5.07
C ASN A 157 -8.29 4.66 4.72
N ALA A 158 -9.59 4.71 4.54
CA ALA A 158 -10.45 3.64 4.08
C ALA A 158 -11.15 4.02 2.76
N VAL A 159 -10.52 4.94 2.03
CA VAL A 159 -11.06 5.54 0.80
C VAL A 159 -11.06 4.57 -0.36
N GLU A 160 -9.94 3.87 -0.58
CA GLU A 160 -9.74 2.93 -1.71
C GLU A 160 -10.20 3.50 -3.05
N CYS A 161 -9.63 4.68 -3.43
CA CYS A 161 -10.05 5.41 -4.62
C CYS A 161 -9.49 4.85 -5.94
N GLU A 162 -8.53 3.93 -5.92
CA GLU A 162 -8.04 3.24 -7.12
C GLU A 162 -9.17 2.41 -7.74
N PRO A 163 -9.44 2.53 -9.05
CA PRO A 163 -10.40 1.64 -9.71
C PRO A 163 -10.01 0.17 -9.55
N TYR A 164 -11.00 -0.71 -9.65
CA TYR A 164 -10.91 -2.17 -9.53
C TYR A 164 -10.65 -2.72 -8.12
N LEU A 165 -9.87 -2.06 -7.28
CA LEU A 165 -9.46 -2.58 -5.97
C LEU A 165 -10.65 -2.63 -5.00
N THR A 166 -10.75 -3.74 -4.25
CA THR A 166 -11.80 -3.97 -3.26
C THR A 166 -11.29 -4.64 -1.97
N SER A 167 -9.96 -4.74 -1.81
CA SER A 167 -9.34 -5.32 -0.62
C SER A 167 -9.72 -4.57 0.66
N ASP A 168 -9.58 -3.22 0.69
CA ASP A 168 -9.98 -2.41 1.85
C ASP A 168 -11.49 -2.45 2.08
N HIS A 169 -12.30 -2.48 1.00
CA HIS A 169 -13.74 -2.64 1.06
C HIS A 169 -14.12 -3.92 1.81
N ARG A 170 -13.53 -5.06 1.44
CA ARG A 170 -13.81 -6.35 2.07
C ARG A 170 -13.31 -6.43 3.50
N VAL A 171 -12.11 -5.90 3.78
CA VAL A 171 -11.59 -5.83 5.15
C VAL A 171 -12.55 -5.06 6.07
N MET A 172 -13.14 -3.96 5.60
CA MET A 172 -14.13 -3.20 6.38
C MET A 172 -15.42 -3.98 6.65
N LEU A 173 -15.84 -4.85 5.74
CA LEU A 173 -17.05 -5.66 5.91
C LEU A 173 -16.83 -6.87 6.82
N GLU A 174 -15.67 -7.53 6.69
CA GLU A 174 -15.40 -8.82 7.33
C GLU A 174 -14.66 -8.69 8.67
N HIS A 175 -13.91 -7.57 8.89
CA HIS A 175 -13.06 -7.34 10.06
C HIS A 175 -13.30 -5.98 10.72
N ALA A 176 -14.57 -5.51 10.73
CA ALA A 176 -14.92 -4.18 11.24
C ALA A 176 -14.55 -3.97 12.73
N GLU A 177 -14.70 -4.99 13.56
CA GLU A 177 -14.38 -4.92 14.99
C GLU A 177 -12.88 -4.86 15.22
N GLU A 178 -12.13 -5.74 14.58
CA GLU A 178 -10.66 -5.79 14.64
C GLU A 178 -10.05 -4.47 14.14
N ILE A 179 -10.62 -3.87 13.08
CA ILE A 179 -10.20 -2.55 12.61
C ILE A 179 -10.41 -1.50 13.70
N CYS A 180 -11.59 -1.45 14.32
CA CYS A 180 -11.88 -0.47 15.39
C CYS A 180 -10.95 -0.65 16.60
N ILE A 181 -10.60 -1.89 16.97
CA ILE A 181 -9.62 -2.17 18.00
C ILE A 181 -8.24 -1.66 17.59
N GLY A 182 -7.79 -1.98 16.37
CA GLY A 182 -6.52 -1.51 15.83
C GLY A 182 -6.44 0.03 15.79
N VAL A 183 -7.53 0.71 15.39
CA VAL A 183 -7.64 2.17 15.44
C VAL A 183 -7.54 2.69 16.87
N SER A 184 -8.18 2.04 17.85
CA SER A 184 -8.10 2.41 19.27
C SER A 184 -6.67 2.27 19.80
N ILE A 185 -5.96 1.21 19.42
CA ILE A 185 -4.55 0.98 19.75
C ILE A 185 -3.67 2.10 19.17
N LEU A 186 -3.85 2.44 17.89
CA LEU A 186 -3.11 3.52 17.23
C LEU A 186 -3.41 4.89 17.84
N ARG A 187 -4.68 5.14 18.22
CA ARG A 187 -5.10 6.34 18.94
C ARG A 187 -4.40 6.45 20.30
N LYS A 188 -4.31 5.35 21.05
CA LYS A 188 -3.57 5.26 22.32
C LYS A 188 -2.07 5.53 22.12
N ALA A 189 -1.46 4.93 21.09
CA ALA A 189 -0.03 5.13 20.78
C ALA A 189 0.32 6.59 20.50
N LEU A 190 -0.58 7.37 19.89
CA LEU A 190 -0.40 8.80 19.59
C LEU A 190 -0.86 9.73 20.70
N GLY A 191 -1.64 9.24 21.66
CA GLY A 191 -2.25 10.06 22.71
C GLY A 191 -3.28 11.07 22.17
N VAL A 192 -3.96 10.76 21.06
CA VAL A 192 -4.97 11.65 20.47
C VAL A 192 -6.39 11.26 20.92
N PRO A 193 -7.30 12.24 21.12
CA PRO A 193 -8.65 11.97 21.60
C PRO A 193 -9.53 11.28 20.56
N ASN A 194 -9.33 11.59 19.28
CA ASN A 194 -10.18 11.10 18.20
C ASN A 194 -9.37 10.51 17.04
N ALA A 195 -9.99 9.53 16.37
CA ALA A 195 -9.57 8.97 15.09
C ALA A 195 -10.70 9.09 14.07
N TYR A 196 -10.36 9.47 12.84
CA TYR A 196 -11.32 9.67 11.75
C TYR A 196 -11.10 8.61 10.69
N ILE A 197 -12.13 7.81 10.39
CA ILE A 197 -12.09 6.80 9.32
C ILE A 197 -12.77 7.40 8.09
N GLY A 198 -11.97 7.81 7.08
CA GLY A 198 -12.49 8.38 5.84
C GLY A 198 -12.85 7.29 4.83
N ILE A 199 -14.14 7.24 4.43
CA ILE A 199 -14.68 6.27 3.47
C ILE A 199 -15.40 7.03 2.35
N GLU A 200 -15.16 6.68 1.07
CA GLU A 200 -15.90 7.30 -0.04
C GLU A 200 -17.37 6.89 -0.08
N CYS A 201 -18.25 7.84 -0.47
CA CYS A 201 -19.71 7.66 -0.54
C CYS A 201 -20.17 6.57 -1.51
N ASN A 202 -19.33 6.11 -2.43
CA ASN A 202 -19.60 4.97 -3.30
C ASN A 202 -19.53 3.60 -2.57
N LYS A 203 -19.26 3.60 -1.26
CA LYS A 203 -19.19 2.41 -0.39
C LYS A 203 -20.25 2.49 0.72
N PRO A 204 -21.56 2.47 0.39
CA PRO A 204 -22.62 2.67 1.39
C PRO A 204 -22.64 1.56 2.45
N GLU A 205 -22.34 0.32 2.09
CA GLU A 205 -22.34 -0.80 3.03
C GLU A 205 -21.16 -0.73 4.02
N PRO A 206 -19.89 -0.58 3.60
CA PRO A 206 -18.78 -0.29 4.51
C PRO A 206 -19.03 0.92 5.43
N ILE A 207 -19.59 2.02 4.92
CA ILE A 207 -19.96 3.18 5.75
C ILE A 207 -20.94 2.76 6.85
N ARG A 208 -22.01 2.02 6.50
CA ARG A 208 -23.02 1.55 7.44
C ARG A 208 -22.40 0.62 8.50
N VAL A 209 -21.63 -0.38 8.09
CA VAL A 209 -21.01 -1.38 8.98
C VAL A 209 -20.02 -0.70 9.92
N MET A 210 -19.07 0.09 9.38
CA MET A 210 -18.06 0.78 10.19
C MET A 210 -18.68 1.82 11.13
N THR A 211 -19.72 2.56 10.70
CA THR A 211 -20.43 3.51 11.58
C THR A 211 -21.14 2.80 12.72
N GLN A 212 -21.76 1.65 12.46
CA GLN A 212 -22.41 0.87 13.50
C GLN A 212 -21.39 0.28 14.49
N MET A 213 -20.28 -0.24 14.00
CA MET A 213 -19.20 -0.79 14.83
C MET A 213 -18.54 0.30 15.69
N ALA A 214 -18.26 1.45 15.11
CA ALA A 214 -17.61 2.59 15.79
C ALA A 214 -18.38 3.10 17.01
N LYS A 215 -19.70 2.90 17.08
CA LYS A 215 -20.51 3.26 18.26
C LYS A 215 -20.05 2.55 19.55
N GLY A 216 -19.42 1.39 19.43
CA GLY A 216 -18.86 0.64 20.56
C GLY A 216 -17.45 1.06 20.97
N PHE A 217 -16.87 2.10 20.31
CA PHE A 217 -15.50 2.53 20.52
C PHE A 217 -15.41 4.06 20.67
N GLU A 218 -15.03 4.51 21.85
CA GLU A 218 -14.90 5.94 22.13
C GLU A 218 -13.87 6.62 21.22
N GLY A 219 -14.22 7.79 20.67
CA GLY A 219 -13.33 8.62 19.87
C GLY A 219 -13.06 8.10 18.46
N ILE A 220 -13.80 7.12 17.95
CA ILE A 220 -13.76 6.70 16.53
C ILE A 220 -14.93 7.35 15.79
N ILE A 221 -14.63 8.08 14.74
CA ILE A 221 -15.58 8.83 13.91
C ILE A 221 -15.45 8.35 12.46
N VAL A 222 -16.54 7.88 11.87
CA VAL A 222 -16.60 7.55 10.44
C VAL A 222 -17.01 8.79 9.66
N GLU A 223 -16.18 9.18 8.69
CA GLU A 223 -16.39 10.38 7.87
C GLU A 223 -16.66 9.98 6.41
N PRO A 224 -17.91 10.07 5.92
CA PRO A 224 -18.24 9.85 4.53
C PRO A 224 -17.65 10.95 3.64
N LEU A 225 -16.87 10.57 2.63
CA LEU A 225 -16.15 11.48 1.74
C LEU A 225 -16.75 11.45 0.33
N LYS A 226 -16.69 12.60 -0.36
CA LYS A 226 -17.09 12.69 -1.77
C LYS A 226 -16.19 11.80 -2.61
N MET A 227 -16.80 11.03 -3.52
CA MET A 227 -16.07 10.23 -4.51
C MET A 227 -15.29 11.14 -5.45
N LYS A 228 -13.96 10.99 -5.45
CA LYS A 228 -13.06 11.72 -6.33
C LYS A 228 -11.66 11.12 -6.30
N TYR A 229 -11.10 10.81 -7.43
CA TYR A 229 -9.71 10.35 -7.48
C TYR A 229 -8.72 11.54 -7.57
N PRO A 230 -7.64 11.60 -6.76
CA PRO A 230 -7.22 10.66 -5.71
C PRO A 230 -7.61 11.13 -4.29
N GLN A 231 -8.83 10.88 -3.85
CA GLN A 231 -9.30 11.27 -2.51
C GLN A 231 -8.49 10.59 -1.39
N GLY A 232 -8.03 9.35 -1.61
CA GLY A 232 -7.20 8.59 -0.67
C GLY A 232 -5.73 9.02 -0.62
N ALA A 233 -5.29 9.96 -1.46
CA ALA A 233 -3.93 10.50 -1.34
C ALA A 233 -3.77 11.23 0.00
N GLU A 234 -2.73 10.90 0.76
CA GLU A 234 -2.53 11.34 2.16
C GLU A 234 -2.78 12.85 2.38
N LYS A 235 -2.18 13.71 1.55
CA LYS A 235 -2.36 15.18 1.66
C LYS A 235 -3.77 15.64 1.29
N GLN A 236 -4.46 14.95 0.36
CA GLN A 236 -5.82 15.26 -0.03
C GLN A 236 -6.80 14.83 1.07
N LEU A 237 -6.59 13.66 1.65
CA LEU A 237 -7.39 13.14 2.74
C LEU A 237 -7.30 14.01 4.00
N ILE A 238 -6.08 14.45 4.37
CA ILE A 238 -5.88 15.42 5.46
C ILE A 238 -6.71 16.68 5.22
N ASN A 239 -6.64 17.25 4.03
CA ASN A 239 -7.40 18.45 3.71
C ASN A 239 -8.92 18.22 3.74
N ALA A 240 -9.39 17.07 3.26
CA ALA A 240 -10.81 16.75 3.25
C ALA A 240 -11.41 16.62 4.66
N ILE A 241 -10.67 16.00 5.60
CA ILE A 241 -11.14 15.75 6.96
C ILE A 241 -10.89 16.95 7.88
N THR A 242 -9.72 17.59 7.80
CA THR A 242 -9.30 18.60 8.78
C THR A 242 -9.31 20.03 8.25
N GLY A 243 -9.46 20.24 6.94
CA GLY A 243 -9.25 21.54 6.30
C GLY A 243 -7.78 21.99 6.23
N ARG A 244 -6.86 21.26 6.87
CA ARG A 244 -5.43 21.60 6.89
C ARG A 244 -4.75 21.23 5.59
N ARG A 245 -3.72 21.99 5.20
CA ARG A 245 -2.90 21.72 4.02
C ARG A 245 -1.46 21.45 4.43
N VAL A 246 -0.92 20.31 4.02
CA VAL A 246 0.50 19.99 4.23
C VAL A 246 1.35 20.80 3.25
N PRO A 247 2.23 21.70 3.72
CA PRO A 247 3.07 22.51 2.84
C PRO A 247 4.02 21.68 1.98
N SER A 248 4.59 22.31 0.93
CA SER A 248 5.65 21.70 0.12
C SER A 248 6.84 21.28 0.98
N GLY A 249 7.37 20.08 0.71
CA GLY A 249 8.50 19.51 1.45
C GLY A 249 8.22 19.11 2.90
N LYS A 250 6.99 19.34 3.42
CA LYS A 250 6.60 19.00 4.78
C LYS A 250 5.85 17.66 4.85
N LEU A 251 5.83 17.10 6.06
CA LEU A 251 5.16 15.84 6.40
C LEU A 251 3.79 16.08 7.06
N PRO A 252 2.88 15.12 7.08
CA PRO A 252 1.59 15.20 7.78
C PRO A 252 1.69 15.65 9.23
N ILE A 253 2.70 15.19 9.95
CA ILE A 253 2.92 15.57 11.35
C ILE A 253 3.23 17.07 11.55
N ASP A 254 3.73 17.77 10.51
CA ASP A 254 3.96 19.22 10.54
C ASP A 254 2.65 20.02 10.63
N VAL A 255 1.53 19.38 10.29
CA VAL A 255 0.18 19.93 10.46
C VAL A 255 -0.63 19.15 11.52
N GLY A 256 0.05 18.42 12.40
CA GLY A 256 -0.56 17.68 13.50
C GLY A 256 -1.33 16.42 13.08
N CYS A 257 -1.12 15.88 11.87
CA CYS A 257 -1.85 14.75 11.34
C CYS A 257 -0.95 13.51 11.22
N VAL A 258 -1.52 12.34 11.56
CA VAL A 258 -0.95 11.03 11.25
C VAL A 258 -1.99 10.26 10.45
N VAL A 259 -1.59 9.74 9.29
CA VAL A 259 -2.50 9.00 8.40
C VAL A 259 -2.06 7.54 8.34
N SER A 260 -3.00 6.61 8.48
CA SER A 260 -2.78 5.17 8.31
C SER A 260 -3.85 4.58 7.39
N ASN A 261 -3.56 3.45 6.74
CA ASN A 261 -4.56 2.74 5.95
C ASN A 261 -5.40 1.81 6.83
N VAL A 262 -6.62 1.49 6.42
CA VAL A 262 -7.54 0.61 7.16
C VAL A 262 -6.99 -0.81 7.32
N GLY A 263 -6.36 -1.39 6.28
CA GLY A 263 -5.68 -2.68 6.37
C GLY A 263 -4.48 -2.64 7.33
N THR A 264 -3.80 -1.49 7.45
CA THR A 264 -2.75 -1.32 8.48
C THR A 264 -3.36 -1.35 9.89
N ALA A 265 -4.53 -0.75 10.10
CA ALA A 265 -5.21 -0.81 11.41
C ALA A 265 -5.58 -2.26 11.77
N PHE A 266 -6.05 -3.05 10.80
CA PHE A 266 -6.27 -4.48 10.97
C PHE A 266 -4.97 -5.22 11.32
N ALA A 267 -3.88 -5.01 10.58
CA ALA A 267 -2.57 -5.61 10.88
C ALA A 267 -2.02 -5.20 12.26
N VAL A 268 -2.33 -3.99 12.73
CA VAL A 268 -1.99 -3.55 14.10
C VAL A 268 -2.77 -4.33 15.15
N TYR A 269 -4.06 -4.58 14.94
CA TYR A 269 -4.82 -5.47 15.81
C TYR A 269 -4.17 -6.85 15.90
N GLU A 270 -3.84 -7.46 14.76
CA GLU A 270 -3.19 -8.77 14.72
C GLU A 270 -1.83 -8.75 15.44
N ALA A 271 -1.02 -7.71 15.24
CA ALA A 271 0.30 -7.59 15.86
C ALA A 271 0.24 -7.44 17.38
N ILE A 272 -0.69 -6.65 17.88
CA ILE A 272 -0.78 -6.30 19.31
C ILE A 272 -1.58 -7.35 20.09
N GLN A 273 -2.74 -7.74 19.56
CA GLN A 273 -3.67 -8.61 20.28
C GLN A 273 -3.44 -10.10 20.02
N LYS A 274 -2.93 -10.43 18.81
CA LYS A 274 -2.69 -11.82 18.40
C LYS A 274 -1.21 -12.19 18.33
N ASN A 275 -0.33 -11.25 18.65
CA ASN A 275 1.13 -11.41 18.53
C ASN A 275 1.59 -11.81 17.11
N LYS A 276 0.75 -11.62 16.09
CA LYS A 276 0.97 -12.05 14.71
C LYS A 276 1.74 -10.98 13.92
N PRO A 277 2.94 -11.28 13.41
CA PRO A 277 3.67 -10.34 12.57
C PRO A 277 3.01 -10.18 11.20
N LEU A 278 3.40 -9.13 10.47
CA LEU A 278 2.89 -8.88 9.11
C LEU A 278 3.53 -9.87 8.13
N ILE A 279 2.89 -11.00 7.93
CA ILE A 279 3.30 -12.13 7.08
C ILE A 279 2.34 -12.40 5.93
N GLU A 280 1.19 -11.75 5.93
CA GLU A 280 0.18 -11.89 4.88
C GLU A 280 -0.53 -10.55 4.65
N ASN A 281 -1.17 -10.44 3.51
CA ASN A 281 -1.92 -9.25 3.13
C ASN A 281 -3.17 -9.64 2.33
N ILE A 282 -4.19 -8.77 2.32
CA ILE A 282 -5.37 -8.97 1.51
C ILE A 282 -5.17 -8.26 0.19
N LEU A 283 -5.32 -9.01 -0.90
CA LEU A 283 -5.17 -8.49 -2.26
C LEU A 283 -6.34 -8.89 -3.15
N THR A 284 -6.69 -8.00 -4.07
CA THR A 284 -7.73 -8.22 -5.08
C THR A 284 -7.13 -8.82 -6.35
N VAL A 285 -7.71 -9.90 -6.88
CA VAL A 285 -7.44 -10.41 -8.23
C VAL A 285 -8.63 -10.09 -9.11
N THR A 286 -8.44 -9.24 -10.12
CA THR A 286 -9.55 -8.66 -10.87
C THR A 286 -9.18 -8.26 -12.30
N GLY A 287 -10.20 -8.11 -13.14
CA GLY A 287 -10.10 -7.69 -14.54
C GLY A 287 -11.40 -8.00 -15.29
N LYS A 288 -11.82 -7.12 -16.21
CA LYS A 288 -13.12 -7.24 -16.90
C LYS A 288 -13.29 -8.54 -17.68
N LYS A 289 -12.19 -9.14 -18.13
CA LYS A 289 -12.21 -10.39 -18.95
C LYS A 289 -11.82 -11.63 -18.15
N LEU A 290 -11.65 -11.52 -16.83
CA LEU A 290 -11.40 -12.68 -15.99
C LEU A 290 -12.69 -13.49 -15.79
N PRO A 291 -12.60 -14.83 -15.71
CA PRO A 291 -13.75 -15.71 -15.48
C PRO A 291 -14.37 -15.51 -14.08
N SER A 292 -13.56 -15.09 -13.12
CA SER A 292 -13.95 -14.83 -11.73
C SER A 292 -13.15 -13.69 -11.12
N GLN A 293 -13.68 -13.12 -10.05
CA GLN A 293 -13.08 -12.03 -9.30
C GLN A 293 -12.86 -12.49 -7.85
N HIS A 294 -11.72 -12.16 -7.25
CA HIS A 294 -11.37 -12.67 -5.93
C HIS A 294 -10.75 -11.57 -5.04
N ASN A 295 -10.91 -11.75 -3.74
CA ASN A 295 -10.09 -11.09 -2.72
C ASN A 295 -9.45 -12.21 -1.87
N TYR A 296 -8.13 -12.22 -1.81
CA TYR A 296 -7.40 -13.27 -1.09
C TYR A 296 -6.61 -12.71 0.09
N GLN A 297 -6.68 -13.42 1.20
CA GLN A 297 -5.65 -13.34 2.24
C GLN A 297 -4.45 -14.18 1.78
N CYS A 298 -3.39 -13.50 1.39
CA CYS A 298 -2.26 -14.08 0.68
C CYS A 298 -0.97 -13.95 1.52
N ARG A 299 -0.24 -15.07 1.69
CA ARG A 299 1.08 -15.04 2.33
C ARG A 299 2.06 -14.24 1.48
N ILE A 300 2.87 -13.42 2.13
CA ILE A 300 3.92 -12.63 1.47
C ILE A 300 4.94 -13.57 0.85
N GLY A 301 5.40 -13.26 -0.38
CA GLY A 301 6.38 -14.08 -1.07
C GLY A 301 5.81 -15.10 -2.05
N ILE A 302 4.48 -15.25 -2.14
CA ILE A 302 3.84 -16.01 -3.21
C ILE A 302 4.05 -15.26 -4.52
N SER A 303 4.37 -15.97 -5.60
CA SER A 303 4.56 -15.34 -6.91
C SER A 303 3.24 -14.86 -7.51
N TYR A 304 3.27 -13.80 -8.34
CA TYR A 304 2.10 -13.37 -9.09
C TYR A 304 1.58 -14.48 -10.01
N ASN A 305 2.48 -15.33 -10.54
CA ASN A 305 2.12 -16.47 -11.36
C ASN A 305 1.31 -17.52 -10.58
N ASP A 306 1.72 -17.85 -9.36
CA ASP A 306 0.97 -18.78 -8.51
C ASP A 306 -0.39 -18.22 -8.13
N ILE A 307 -0.48 -16.92 -7.81
CA ILE A 307 -1.76 -16.26 -7.53
C ILE A 307 -2.69 -16.37 -8.75
N ILE A 308 -2.20 -16.07 -9.95
CA ILE A 308 -2.99 -16.16 -11.19
C ILE A 308 -3.45 -17.60 -11.43
N LYS A 309 -2.54 -18.57 -11.32
CA LYS A 309 -2.86 -19.99 -11.51
C LYS A 309 -3.92 -20.49 -10.54
N GLN A 310 -3.82 -20.12 -9.27
CA GLN A 310 -4.79 -20.54 -8.25
C GLN A 310 -6.16 -19.85 -8.42
N SER A 311 -6.15 -18.59 -8.88
CA SER A 311 -7.38 -17.79 -9.02
C SER A 311 -8.19 -18.15 -10.26
N ILE A 312 -7.52 -18.25 -11.41
CA ILE A 312 -8.16 -18.30 -12.72
C ILE A 312 -7.58 -19.38 -13.68
N GLY A 313 -6.58 -20.14 -13.21
CA GLY A 313 -5.84 -21.11 -14.02
C GLY A 313 -4.81 -20.46 -14.93
N GLU A 314 -5.26 -19.89 -16.06
CA GLU A 314 -4.39 -19.25 -17.04
C GLU A 314 -4.86 -17.83 -17.37
N LEU A 315 -3.93 -16.97 -17.76
CA LEU A 315 -4.27 -15.64 -18.26
C LEU A 315 -5.07 -15.77 -19.58
N PRO A 316 -6.14 -14.98 -19.75
CA PRO A 316 -6.84 -14.89 -21.03
C PRO A 316 -5.86 -14.56 -22.17
N ALA A 317 -6.06 -15.18 -23.35
CA ALA A 317 -5.24 -14.95 -24.54
C ALA A 317 -5.22 -13.46 -24.98
N THR A 318 -6.27 -12.71 -24.61
CA THR A 318 -6.41 -11.27 -24.88
C THR A 318 -5.77 -10.40 -23.82
N THR A 319 -4.97 -10.95 -22.91
CA THR A 319 -4.29 -10.16 -21.87
C THR A 319 -3.26 -9.22 -22.46
N GLY A 320 -3.51 -7.92 -22.34
CA GLY A 320 -2.58 -6.87 -22.78
C GLY A 320 -1.59 -6.45 -21.69
N LYS A 321 -1.99 -6.54 -20.39
CA LYS A 321 -1.15 -6.10 -19.28
C LYS A 321 -1.61 -6.70 -17.95
N VAL A 322 -0.64 -7.04 -17.10
CA VAL A 322 -0.88 -7.36 -15.67
C VAL A 322 -0.24 -6.27 -14.81
N ILE A 323 -0.98 -5.76 -13.83
CA ILE A 323 -0.56 -4.63 -13.00
C ILE A 323 -0.60 -5.07 -11.52
N SER A 324 0.46 -4.75 -10.78
CA SER A 324 0.46 -4.76 -9.32
C SER A 324 -0.07 -3.41 -8.82
N GLY A 325 -1.22 -3.41 -8.17
CA GLY A 325 -1.97 -2.22 -7.78
C GLY A 325 -3.07 -1.84 -8.80
N GLY A 326 -3.65 -0.66 -8.65
CA GLY A 326 -4.70 -0.16 -9.55
C GLY A 326 -4.17 0.45 -10.86
N PRO A 327 -5.06 0.80 -11.79
CA PRO A 327 -4.66 1.27 -13.12
C PRO A 327 -4.04 2.68 -13.10
N MET A 328 -4.27 3.47 -12.04
CA MET A 328 -3.82 4.86 -11.99
C MET A 328 -2.42 5.00 -11.39
N MET A 329 -2.10 4.33 -10.28
CA MET A 329 -0.82 4.41 -9.58
C MET A 329 0.00 3.12 -9.65
N GLY A 330 -0.62 1.99 -9.94
CA GLY A 330 0.02 0.68 -10.05
C GLY A 330 1.12 0.63 -11.11
N LYS A 331 1.84 -0.47 -11.11
CA LYS A 331 2.93 -0.69 -12.05
C LYS A 331 2.73 -2.00 -12.80
N ALA A 332 2.98 -1.99 -14.09
CA ALA A 332 2.97 -3.21 -14.89
C ALA A 332 4.02 -4.20 -14.37
N ILE A 333 3.63 -5.45 -14.27
CA ILE A 333 4.49 -6.55 -13.83
C ILE A 333 5.32 -7.00 -15.03
N SER A 334 6.63 -6.94 -14.90
CA SER A 334 7.58 -7.35 -15.94
C SER A 334 7.92 -8.83 -15.88
N ASN A 335 7.70 -9.46 -14.74
CA ASN A 335 7.95 -10.89 -14.49
C ASN A 335 6.91 -11.43 -13.51
N LEU A 336 6.09 -12.36 -13.95
CA LEU A 336 5.03 -12.97 -13.13
C LEU A 336 5.58 -13.91 -12.04
N ASP A 337 6.81 -14.43 -12.19
CA ASP A 337 7.46 -15.23 -11.15
C ASP A 337 8.01 -14.37 -10.00
N ALA A 338 7.90 -13.05 -10.11
CA ALA A 338 8.24 -12.15 -9.01
C ALA A 338 7.32 -12.40 -7.80
N PRO A 339 7.87 -12.35 -6.57
CA PRO A 339 7.09 -12.53 -5.37
C PRO A 339 6.29 -11.28 -5.00
N THR A 340 5.16 -11.50 -4.33
CA THR A 340 4.42 -10.43 -3.64
C THR A 340 5.20 -9.93 -2.44
N THR A 341 4.91 -8.69 -2.05
CA THR A 341 5.51 -8.02 -0.90
C THR A 341 4.42 -7.53 0.06
N LYS A 342 4.81 -7.01 1.23
CA LYS A 342 3.91 -6.39 2.20
C LYS A 342 2.98 -5.33 1.58
N GLY A 343 3.42 -4.65 0.53
CA GLY A 343 2.65 -3.60 -0.14
C GLY A 343 1.80 -4.06 -1.32
N ALA A 344 1.74 -5.34 -1.63
CA ALA A 344 0.90 -5.85 -2.71
C ALA A 344 -0.58 -5.68 -2.34
N SER A 345 -1.37 -5.00 -3.18
CA SER A 345 -2.79 -4.74 -2.96
C SER A 345 -3.70 -5.39 -3.99
N SER A 346 -3.17 -5.72 -5.17
CA SER A 346 -3.94 -6.37 -6.22
C SER A 346 -3.09 -6.95 -7.34
N VAL A 347 -3.71 -7.86 -8.09
CA VAL A 347 -3.31 -8.34 -9.42
C VAL A 347 -4.42 -7.92 -10.37
N LEU A 348 -4.21 -6.85 -11.11
CA LEU A 348 -5.15 -6.36 -12.12
C LEU A 348 -4.74 -6.86 -13.50
N VAL A 349 -5.61 -7.62 -14.14
CA VAL A 349 -5.43 -8.12 -15.52
C VAL A 349 -6.27 -7.26 -16.46
N MET A 350 -5.60 -6.52 -17.32
CA MET A 350 -6.23 -5.69 -18.35
C MET A 350 -6.15 -6.38 -19.71
N ASP A 351 -7.23 -6.34 -20.47
CA ASP A 351 -7.20 -6.81 -21.83
C ASP A 351 -6.42 -5.87 -22.77
N GLU A 352 -6.20 -6.30 -24.01
CA GLU A 352 -5.45 -5.51 -25.00
C GLU A 352 -6.07 -4.13 -25.25
N ALA A 353 -7.40 -4.04 -25.28
CA ALA A 353 -8.11 -2.78 -25.55
C ALA A 353 -7.94 -1.80 -24.39
N GLU A 354 -8.04 -2.26 -23.14
CA GLU A 354 -7.82 -1.44 -21.95
C GLU A 354 -6.33 -1.08 -21.76
N ALA A 355 -5.42 -1.97 -22.14
CA ALA A 355 -3.98 -1.79 -22.00
C ALA A 355 -3.38 -0.87 -23.08
N LEU A 356 -4.13 -0.61 -24.16
CA LEU A 356 -3.67 0.14 -25.32
C LEU A 356 -3.32 1.59 -24.92
N ARG A 357 -2.10 1.98 -25.23
CA ARG A 357 -1.69 3.40 -25.18
C ARG A 357 -1.81 4.00 -26.58
N HIS A 358 -2.65 5.02 -26.67
CA HIS A 358 -2.77 5.77 -27.92
C HIS A 358 -1.45 6.49 -28.27
N PRO A 359 -1.17 6.69 -29.59
CA PRO A 359 0.02 7.44 -29.99
C PRO A 359 0.05 8.85 -29.40
N GLU A 360 1.24 9.27 -28.98
CA GLU A 360 1.48 10.62 -28.50
C GLU A 360 1.33 11.64 -29.65
N SER A 361 0.60 12.71 -29.41
CA SER A 361 0.51 13.86 -30.32
C SER A 361 1.07 15.14 -29.71
N ASN A 362 1.16 16.22 -30.50
CA ASN A 362 1.66 17.49 -30.00
C ASN A 362 0.73 18.07 -28.91
N CYS A 363 1.34 18.69 -27.89
CA CYS A 363 0.61 19.35 -26.84
C CYS A 363 -0.20 20.54 -27.40
N ILE A 364 -1.51 20.51 -27.26
CA ILE A 364 -2.43 21.59 -27.71
C ILE A 364 -2.61 22.71 -26.68
N ARG A 365 -1.85 22.71 -25.58
CA ARG A 365 -1.86 23.70 -24.50
C ARG A 365 -3.23 23.93 -23.85
N CYS A 366 -4.07 22.89 -23.76
CA CYS A 366 -5.44 23.01 -23.21
C CYS A 366 -5.52 23.17 -21.68
N GLY A 367 -4.43 22.98 -20.94
CA GLY A 367 -4.38 23.13 -19.48
C GLY A 367 -5.04 22.00 -18.66
N LYS A 368 -5.67 21.00 -19.29
CA LYS A 368 -6.40 19.92 -18.56
C LYS A 368 -5.52 19.19 -17.52
N CYS A 369 -4.24 18.96 -17.82
CA CYS A 369 -3.31 18.31 -16.89
C CYS A 369 -3.06 19.15 -15.62
N MET A 370 -3.05 20.49 -15.73
CA MET A 370 -2.93 21.40 -14.57
C MET A 370 -4.22 21.40 -13.74
N HIS A 371 -5.37 21.51 -14.40
CA HIS A 371 -6.68 21.47 -13.70
C HIS A 371 -6.93 20.14 -13.00
N ALA A 372 -6.46 19.03 -13.57
CA ALA A 372 -6.57 17.70 -12.96
C ALA A 372 -5.57 17.49 -11.83
N CYS A 373 -4.48 18.27 -11.74
CA CYS A 373 -3.45 18.06 -10.73
C CYS A 373 -3.98 18.42 -9.32
N PRO A 374 -4.07 17.43 -8.38
CA PRO A 374 -4.55 17.72 -7.03
C PRO A 374 -3.55 18.53 -6.19
N MET A 375 -2.28 18.59 -6.65
CA MET A 375 -1.21 19.32 -5.99
C MET A 375 -0.97 20.71 -6.56
N GLY A 376 -1.76 21.13 -7.61
CA GLY A 376 -1.63 22.43 -8.24
C GLY A 376 -0.32 22.62 -9.03
N LEU A 377 0.26 21.52 -9.51
CA LEU A 377 1.53 21.53 -10.27
C LEU A 377 1.28 21.71 -11.77
N GLU A 378 2.38 21.88 -12.53
CA GLU A 378 2.38 22.08 -13.98
C GLU A 378 2.94 20.85 -14.74
N PRO A 379 2.16 19.75 -14.88
CA PRO A 379 2.67 18.49 -15.44
C PRO A 379 3.24 18.61 -16.86
N TYR A 380 2.66 19.46 -17.71
CA TYR A 380 3.15 19.70 -19.06
C TYR A 380 4.55 20.31 -19.08
N LEU A 381 4.85 21.16 -18.08
CA LEU A 381 6.14 21.83 -17.95
C LEU A 381 7.21 20.84 -17.47
N PHE A 382 6.86 19.97 -16.52
CA PHE A 382 7.74 18.88 -16.11
C PHE A 382 8.11 17.96 -17.27
N SER A 383 7.14 17.59 -18.11
CA SER A 383 7.37 16.83 -19.34
C SER A 383 8.40 17.53 -20.24
N ALA A 384 8.23 18.83 -20.46
CA ALA A 384 9.17 19.62 -21.27
C ALA A 384 10.56 19.68 -20.64
N PHE A 385 10.69 19.91 -19.34
CA PHE A 385 11.97 19.95 -18.66
C PHE A 385 12.69 18.59 -18.71
N VAL A 386 11.99 17.50 -18.42
CA VAL A 386 12.56 16.16 -18.39
C VAL A 386 13.04 15.72 -19.77
N LYS A 387 12.25 15.97 -20.84
CA LYS A 387 12.65 15.67 -22.24
C LYS A 387 13.92 16.41 -22.67
N ASN A 388 14.14 17.61 -22.13
CA ASN A 388 15.29 18.44 -22.45
C ASN A 388 16.43 18.36 -21.41
N GLY A 389 16.38 17.40 -20.47
CA GLY A 389 17.42 17.23 -19.44
C GLY A 389 17.53 18.36 -18.42
N ARG A 390 16.52 19.26 -18.34
CA ARG A 390 16.47 20.43 -17.46
C ARG A 390 15.97 20.07 -16.05
N PHE A 391 16.73 19.22 -15.34
CA PHE A 391 16.29 18.68 -14.03
C PHE A 391 16.35 19.73 -12.91
N ASP A 392 17.24 20.72 -12.98
CA ASP A 392 17.28 21.82 -12.02
C ASP A 392 16.02 22.70 -12.10
N ASP A 393 15.55 22.98 -13.31
CA ASP A 393 14.28 23.69 -13.50
C ASP A 393 13.10 22.86 -12.97
N ALA A 394 13.07 21.56 -13.24
CA ALA A 394 12.05 20.68 -12.69
C ALA A 394 12.04 20.70 -11.15
N LYS A 395 13.23 20.74 -10.51
CA LYS A 395 13.37 20.89 -9.06
C LYS A 395 12.83 22.23 -8.58
N GLN A 396 13.19 23.35 -9.23
CA GLN A 396 12.72 24.69 -8.87
C GLN A 396 11.19 24.81 -8.97
N HIS A 397 10.56 24.09 -9.91
CA HIS A 397 9.11 24.02 -10.08
C HIS A 397 8.43 22.94 -9.19
N ASN A 398 9.13 22.43 -8.18
CA ASN A 398 8.59 21.50 -7.17
C ASN A 398 8.12 20.15 -7.73
N ILE A 399 8.85 19.56 -8.70
CA ILE A 399 8.52 18.23 -9.24
C ILE A 399 8.43 17.16 -8.13
N LEU A 400 9.15 17.34 -7.02
CA LEU A 400 9.16 16.41 -5.88
C LEU A 400 7.83 16.40 -5.12
N ASP A 401 7.00 17.45 -5.22
CA ASP A 401 5.67 17.48 -4.63
C ASP A 401 4.63 16.65 -5.39
N CYS A 402 4.98 16.18 -6.60
CA CYS A 402 4.10 15.30 -7.36
C CYS A 402 3.89 13.98 -6.60
N ILE A 403 2.63 13.63 -6.33
CA ILE A 403 2.21 12.39 -5.66
C ILE A 403 2.06 11.20 -6.62
N GLU A 404 2.41 11.36 -7.89
CA GLU A 404 2.40 10.33 -8.95
C GLU A 404 1.02 9.67 -9.17
N CYS A 405 -0.05 10.41 -8.93
CA CYS A 405 -1.43 9.90 -9.00
C CYS A 405 -1.95 9.60 -10.42
N GLY A 406 -1.26 10.02 -11.48
CA GLY A 406 -1.70 9.76 -12.86
C GLY A 406 -2.82 10.67 -13.39
N CYS A 407 -3.44 11.56 -12.61
CA CYS A 407 -4.53 12.43 -13.05
C CYS A 407 -4.19 13.24 -14.31
N CYS A 408 -2.96 13.74 -14.40
CA CYS A 408 -2.50 14.53 -15.56
C CYS A 408 -2.41 13.68 -16.83
N PHE A 409 -1.95 12.44 -16.73
CA PHE A 409 -1.90 11.50 -17.84
C PHE A 409 -3.31 11.10 -18.30
N PHE A 410 -4.17 10.72 -17.35
CA PHE A 410 -5.56 10.36 -17.60
C PHE A 410 -6.33 11.47 -18.34
N SER A 411 -6.07 12.74 -18.01
CA SER A 411 -6.78 13.90 -18.57
C SER A 411 -6.20 14.43 -19.88
N CYS A 412 -5.07 13.89 -20.35
CA CYS A 412 -4.35 14.47 -21.49
C CYS A 412 -4.94 14.03 -22.84
N PRO A 413 -5.60 14.91 -23.63
CA PRO A 413 -6.16 14.56 -24.94
C PRO A 413 -5.09 14.33 -26.02
N ALA A 414 -3.84 14.71 -25.75
CA ALA A 414 -2.68 14.47 -26.64
C ALA A 414 -1.92 13.19 -26.25
N HIS A 415 -2.44 12.39 -25.33
CA HIS A 415 -1.85 11.13 -24.85
C HIS A 415 -0.38 11.23 -24.44
N LYS A 416 0.03 12.40 -23.90
CA LYS A 416 1.40 12.60 -23.41
C LYS A 416 1.69 11.68 -22.24
N PRO A 417 2.84 10.95 -22.19
CA PRO A 417 3.19 10.07 -21.10
C PRO A 417 3.66 10.84 -19.84
N LEU A 418 2.84 11.81 -19.40
CA LEU A 418 3.21 12.78 -18.36
C LEU A 418 3.65 12.10 -17.05
N LEU A 419 2.98 11.04 -16.65
CA LEU A 419 3.32 10.34 -15.41
C LEU A 419 4.69 9.65 -15.49
N ASP A 420 4.98 8.99 -16.61
CA ASP A 420 6.25 8.27 -16.82
C ASP A 420 7.42 9.26 -16.82
N GLU A 421 7.26 10.38 -17.52
CA GLU A 421 8.25 11.45 -17.60
C GLU A 421 8.50 12.11 -16.23
N ILE A 422 7.42 12.41 -15.49
CA ILE A 422 7.53 12.97 -14.14
C ILE A 422 8.25 11.98 -13.19
N ARG A 423 7.91 10.69 -13.23
CA ARG A 423 8.62 9.65 -12.44
C ARG A 423 10.11 9.62 -12.75
N LEU A 424 10.48 9.68 -14.05
CA LEU A 424 11.87 9.76 -14.47
C LEU A 424 12.55 11.04 -13.93
N GLY A 425 11.91 12.19 -14.08
CA GLY A 425 12.40 13.48 -13.59
C GLY A 425 12.61 13.49 -12.07
N LYS A 426 11.64 13.00 -11.31
CA LYS A 426 11.75 12.86 -9.84
C LYS A 426 12.94 11.99 -9.43
N ASN A 427 13.15 10.85 -10.09
CA ASN A 427 14.27 9.95 -9.79
C ASN A 427 15.62 10.63 -10.07
N LYS A 428 15.73 11.37 -11.18
CA LYS A 428 16.94 12.14 -11.51
C LYS A 428 17.20 13.25 -10.50
N VAL A 429 16.17 14.04 -10.14
CA VAL A 429 16.30 15.11 -9.15
C VAL A 429 16.70 14.55 -7.78
N ARG A 430 16.11 13.43 -7.33
CA ARG A 430 16.51 12.77 -6.08
C ARG A 430 17.97 12.30 -6.12
N ALA A 431 18.42 11.72 -7.24
CA ALA A 431 19.80 11.30 -7.40
C ALA A 431 20.78 12.48 -7.35
N MET A 432 20.41 13.65 -7.93
CA MET A 432 21.23 14.88 -7.86
C MET A 432 21.32 15.45 -6.43
N MET A 433 20.29 15.22 -5.60
CA MET A 433 20.24 15.68 -4.21
C MET A 433 20.89 14.70 -3.22
N ALA A 434 21.16 13.47 -3.64
CA ALA A 434 21.82 12.50 -2.78
C ALA A 434 23.25 12.95 -2.46
N PRO A 435 23.74 12.79 -1.21
CA PRO A 435 25.13 13.06 -0.89
C PRO A 435 26.04 12.29 -1.84
N LYS A 436 27.00 12.99 -2.45
CA LYS A 436 28.07 12.30 -3.22
C LYS A 436 28.83 11.44 -2.22
N LYS A 437 28.81 10.12 -2.44
CA LYS A 437 29.61 9.16 -1.68
C LYS A 437 31.07 9.36 -1.92
#